data_8914c785971f63a8887a1d058bf78f24
#
_entry.id   8914c785971f63a8887a1d058bf78f24
#
_cell.length_a   1.000
_cell.length_b   1.000
_cell.length_c   1.000
_cell.angle_alpha   90.00
_cell.angle_beta   90.00
_cell.angle_gamma   90.00
#
_symmetry.space_group_name_H-M   'P 1'
#
loop_
_entity.id
_entity.type
_entity.pdbx_description
1 polymer ?
#
loop_
_entity_poly.entity_id
_entity_poly.type
_entity_poly.pdbx_seq_one_letter_code
_entity_poly.pdbx_strand_id
1 'polypeptide(L)'
;QRQMCIRDRYATSDHPLGPYEYKGCILETNEDGTVHGPGHHSILKEGDDYYIVYHRHDNPHSNRGFHRQLCMDKMEFAADGSIRKVIPTHEGVGALAPSVVKSENLALGAGVRASSCYDDNFRAEYAVDDNNGTLWRPRGMGQEWLEIDLGSSREIQTVWTQFEYGTQFYQYLIETSVDGKHWSVFADKRNNHLAGSPMVDFGKAEARYVRLTF
;
A
#
# COMPACT_ATOMS: atom_id res chain seq x y z
N GLN A 1 23.83 -20.20 -8.09
CA GLN A 1 23.75 -18.97 -8.90
C GLN A 1 22.36 -18.39 -8.77
N ARG A 2 22.26 -17.26 -8.07
CA ARG A 2 21.02 -16.52 -7.90
C ARG A 2 20.86 -15.61 -9.12
N GLN A 3 20.18 -16.08 -10.12
CA GLN A 3 19.63 -15.17 -11.11
C GLN A 3 18.40 -14.52 -10.49
N MET A 4 18.57 -13.32 -9.98
CA MET A 4 17.43 -12.44 -9.76
C MET A 4 16.89 -12.04 -11.12
N CYS A 5 15.56 -12.07 -11.26
CA CYS A 5 14.89 -11.58 -12.45
C CYS A 5 15.14 -10.06 -12.56
N ILE A 6 16.15 -9.68 -13.30
CA ILE A 6 16.47 -8.29 -13.64
C ILE A 6 15.88 -7.88 -14.99
N ARG A 7 14.99 -8.71 -15.54
CA ARG A 7 14.36 -8.51 -16.84
C ARG A 7 13.05 -9.26 -16.91
N ASP A 8 11.98 -8.57 -17.25
CA ASP A 8 10.70 -9.18 -17.56
C ASP A 8 10.51 -9.32 -19.06
N ARG A 9 9.90 -10.44 -19.47
CA ARG A 9 9.73 -10.83 -20.85
C ARG A 9 8.31 -11.24 -21.11
N TYR A 10 7.89 -11.27 -22.39
CA TYR A 10 6.58 -11.74 -22.76
C TYR A 10 6.60 -12.65 -23.98
N ALA A 11 5.55 -13.44 -24.09
CA ALA A 11 5.24 -14.27 -25.24
C ALA A 11 3.75 -14.16 -25.54
N THR A 12 3.37 -14.39 -26.78
CA THR A 12 1.97 -14.39 -27.23
C THR A 12 1.54 -15.76 -27.71
N SER A 13 0.24 -16.02 -27.66
CA SER A 13 -0.37 -17.23 -28.19
C SER A 13 -1.84 -16.96 -28.52
N ASP A 14 -2.36 -17.58 -29.55
CA ASP A 14 -3.79 -17.57 -29.88
C ASP A 14 -4.62 -18.53 -29.01
N HIS A 15 -3.95 -19.40 -28.24
CA HIS A 15 -4.60 -20.35 -27.36
C HIS A 15 -3.94 -20.37 -25.97
N PRO A 16 -4.70 -20.45 -24.85
CA PRO A 16 -4.14 -20.45 -23.50
C PRO A 16 -3.08 -21.55 -23.22
N LEU A 17 -3.11 -22.63 -23.93
CA LEU A 17 -2.15 -23.74 -23.82
C LEU A 17 -0.98 -23.66 -24.83
N GLY A 18 -0.89 -22.57 -25.59
CA GLY A 18 0.13 -22.41 -26.62
C GLY A 18 -0.22 -22.98 -27.97
N PRO A 19 0.74 -23.04 -28.89
CA PRO A 19 2.15 -22.72 -28.72
C PRO A 19 2.37 -21.21 -28.44
N TYR A 20 3.40 -20.91 -27.66
CA TYR A 20 3.77 -19.54 -27.33
C TYR A 20 4.93 -19.06 -28.20
N GLU A 21 4.76 -17.86 -28.75
CA GLU A 21 5.81 -17.16 -29.48
C GLU A 21 6.47 -16.11 -28.58
N TYR A 22 7.76 -16.26 -28.34
CA TYR A 22 8.55 -15.30 -27.56
C TYR A 22 8.68 -13.98 -28.29
N LYS A 23 8.34 -12.86 -27.66
CA LYS A 23 8.33 -11.52 -28.25
C LYS A 23 9.45 -10.60 -27.71
N GLY A 24 10.06 -10.91 -26.62
CA GLY A 24 11.22 -10.15 -26.13
C GLY A 24 11.10 -9.66 -24.70
N CYS A 25 12.02 -8.76 -24.35
CA CYS A 25 12.09 -8.10 -23.04
C CYS A 25 11.21 -6.86 -23.05
N ILE A 26 10.37 -6.71 -22.01
CA ILE A 26 9.53 -5.52 -21.85
C ILE A 26 10.01 -4.60 -20.74
N LEU A 27 10.80 -5.12 -19.78
CA LEU A 27 11.27 -4.36 -18.63
C LEU A 27 12.66 -4.88 -18.21
N GLU A 28 13.63 -4.00 -18.11
CA GLU A 28 14.98 -4.30 -17.61
C GLU A 28 15.60 -3.06 -16.94
N THR A 29 16.72 -3.26 -16.25
CA THR A 29 17.52 -2.16 -15.69
C THR A 29 17.74 -1.07 -16.73
N ASN A 30 17.51 0.20 -16.37
CA ASN A 30 17.75 1.33 -17.28
C ASN A 30 19.23 1.48 -17.63
N GLU A 31 19.52 2.27 -18.67
CA GLU A 31 20.86 2.35 -19.25
C GLU A 31 21.94 2.83 -18.27
N ASP A 32 21.58 3.77 -17.40
CA ASP A 32 22.49 4.30 -16.37
C ASP A 32 22.60 3.41 -15.12
N GLY A 33 21.79 2.33 -15.04
CA GLY A 33 21.77 1.39 -13.94
C GLY A 33 21.14 1.90 -12.65
N THR A 34 20.54 3.09 -12.65
CA THR A 34 19.98 3.70 -11.43
C THR A 34 18.62 3.13 -11.05
N VAL A 35 17.84 2.66 -12.02
CA VAL A 35 16.65 1.82 -11.77
C VAL A 35 17.04 0.37 -11.94
N HIS A 36 17.55 -0.22 -10.87
CA HIS A 36 18.16 -1.54 -10.90
C HIS A 36 17.21 -2.65 -10.48
N GLY A 37 17.29 -3.79 -11.18
CA GLY A 37 16.58 -5.02 -10.86
C GLY A 37 15.07 -4.93 -10.92
N PRO A 38 14.48 -4.22 -11.92
CA PRO A 38 13.03 -4.18 -12.05
C PRO A 38 12.47 -5.57 -12.37
N GLY A 39 11.30 -5.88 -11.84
CA GLY A 39 10.64 -7.16 -12.11
C GLY A 39 9.39 -7.39 -11.27
N HIS A 40 8.84 -8.61 -11.39
CA HIS A 40 7.59 -9.02 -10.75
C HIS A 40 6.44 -8.05 -11.05
N HIS A 41 6.26 -7.75 -12.32
CA HIS A 41 5.29 -6.76 -12.75
C HIS A 41 3.84 -7.25 -12.71
N SER A 42 2.96 -6.28 -12.66
CA SER A 42 1.54 -6.41 -12.94
C SER A 42 1.12 -5.30 -13.92
N ILE A 43 0.00 -5.47 -14.58
CA ILE A 43 -0.51 -4.48 -15.53
C ILE A 43 -1.79 -3.86 -14.98
N LEU A 44 -1.80 -2.53 -14.94
CA LEU A 44 -2.97 -1.72 -14.65
C LEU A 44 -3.49 -1.11 -15.95
N LYS A 45 -4.80 -1.21 -16.17
CA LYS A 45 -5.49 -0.45 -17.23
C LYS A 45 -6.33 0.63 -16.58
N GLU A 46 -6.13 1.87 -17.00
CA GLU A 46 -6.91 3.02 -16.56
C GLU A 46 -7.39 3.81 -17.80
N GLY A 47 -8.70 3.82 -18.04
CA GLY A 47 -9.25 4.33 -19.29
C GLY A 47 -8.71 3.57 -20.51
N ASP A 48 -8.09 4.30 -21.43
CA ASP A 48 -7.44 3.73 -22.62
C ASP A 48 -5.94 3.51 -22.45
N ASP A 49 -5.38 3.90 -21.32
CA ASP A 49 -3.96 3.79 -21.01
C ASP A 49 -3.64 2.51 -20.24
N TYR A 50 -2.42 2.02 -20.44
CA TYR A 50 -1.86 0.87 -19.73
C TYR A 50 -0.60 1.29 -18.99
N TYR A 51 -0.42 0.71 -17.82
CA TYR A 51 0.71 0.96 -16.93
C TYR A 51 1.29 -0.35 -16.45
N ILE A 52 2.62 -0.41 -16.38
CA ILE A 52 3.34 -1.52 -15.77
C ILE A 52 3.71 -1.13 -14.34
N VAL A 53 3.22 -1.91 -13.38
CA VAL A 53 3.52 -1.77 -11.95
C VAL A 53 4.55 -2.84 -11.60
N TYR A 54 5.67 -2.45 -11.05
CA TYR A 54 6.79 -3.36 -10.80
C TYR A 54 7.56 -2.94 -9.56
N HIS A 55 8.47 -3.80 -9.09
CA HIS A 55 9.42 -3.39 -8.07
C HIS A 55 10.80 -3.11 -8.68
N ARG A 56 11.56 -2.27 -8.01
CA ARG A 56 13.00 -2.12 -8.20
C ARG A 56 13.73 -2.29 -6.87
N HIS A 57 15.05 -2.40 -6.90
CA HIS A 57 15.84 -2.23 -5.69
C HIS A 57 15.75 -0.78 -5.22
N ASP A 58 15.92 -0.58 -3.90
CA ASP A 58 15.94 0.75 -3.30
C ASP A 58 17.05 1.62 -3.90
N ASN A 59 16.82 2.92 -3.87
CA ASN A 59 17.81 3.91 -4.27
C ASN A 59 17.93 4.97 -3.15
N PRO A 60 19.13 5.15 -2.56
CA PRO A 60 20.36 4.39 -2.81
C PRO A 60 20.28 2.94 -2.32
N HIS A 61 21.05 2.05 -2.94
CA HIS A 61 21.07 0.65 -2.56
C HIS A 61 21.47 0.46 -1.11
N SER A 62 20.65 -0.24 -0.34
CA SER A 62 21.05 -0.71 0.97
C SER A 62 22.00 -1.91 0.84
N ASN A 63 23.07 -1.92 1.62
CA ASN A 63 24.04 -3.03 1.63
C ASN A 63 23.56 -4.25 2.45
N ARG A 64 22.33 -4.23 2.99
CA ARG A 64 21.84 -5.21 3.96
C ARG A 64 20.50 -5.83 3.59
N GLY A 65 20.33 -6.26 2.38
CA GLY A 65 19.14 -6.99 1.98
C GLY A 65 18.50 -6.44 0.71
N PHE A 66 17.38 -7.05 0.33
CA PHE A 66 16.66 -6.69 -0.88
C PHE A 66 15.47 -5.81 -0.51
N HIS A 67 15.75 -4.54 -0.27
CA HIS A 67 14.70 -3.55 -0.12
C HIS A 67 14.11 -3.27 -1.49
N ARG A 68 12.81 -3.40 -1.61
CA ARG A 68 12.08 -3.21 -2.86
C ARG A 68 11.22 -1.96 -2.77
N GLN A 69 11.28 -1.15 -3.79
CA GLN A 69 10.41 0.00 -3.98
C GLN A 69 9.42 -0.29 -5.08
N LEU A 70 8.16 0.08 -4.88
CA LEU A 70 7.12 0.01 -5.89
C LEU A 70 7.35 1.12 -6.91
N CYS A 71 7.25 0.77 -8.19
CA CYS A 71 7.37 1.69 -9.31
C CYS A 71 6.23 1.46 -10.29
N MET A 72 5.95 2.50 -11.08
CA MET A 72 4.96 2.42 -12.15
C MET A 72 5.38 3.33 -13.29
N ASP A 73 5.38 2.77 -14.51
CA ASP A 73 5.62 3.51 -15.75
C ASP A 73 4.54 3.19 -16.77
N LYS A 74 4.40 4.06 -17.76
CA LYS A 74 3.45 3.88 -18.86
C LYS A 74 3.90 2.73 -19.76
N MET A 75 2.93 1.90 -20.15
CA MET A 75 3.13 0.81 -21.11
C MET A 75 2.43 1.16 -22.42
N GLU A 76 3.15 1.04 -23.52
CA GLU A 76 2.64 1.36 -24.84
C GLU A 76 2.68 0.14 -25.76
N PHE A 77 1.78 0.12 -26.72
CA PHE A 77 1.72 -0.89 -27.78
C PHE A 77 2.15 -0.28 -29.12
N ALA A 78 2.80 -1.09 -29.93
CA ALA A 78 3.05 -0.76 -31.33
C ALA A 78 1.79 -1.00 -32.18
N ALA A 79 1.81 -0.54 -33.42
CA ALA A 79 0.67 -0.68 -34.34
C ALA A 79 0.28 -2.14 -34.64
N ASP A 80 1.21 -3.07 -34.49
CA ASP A 80 1.01 -4.51 -34.64
C ASP A 80 0.50 -5.20 -33.35
N GLY A 81 0.26 -4.41 -32.28
CA GLY A 81 -0.17 -4.91 -30.97
C GLY A 81 0.96 -5.43 -30.09
N SER A 82 2.21 -5.39 -30.54
CA SER A 82 3.35 -5.78 -29.70
C SER A 82 3.59 -4.74 -28.60
N ILE A 83 4.07 -5.20 -27.43
CA ILE A 83 4.39 -4.33 -26.31
C ILE A 83 5.73 -3.65 -26.58
N ARG A 84 5.76 -2.31 -26.52
CA ARG A 84 6.98 -1.54 -26.55
C ARG A 84 7.76 -1.77 -25.26
N LYS A 85 9.10 -1.88 -25.37
CA LYS A 85 9.95 -1.99 -24.19
C LYS A 85 9.76 -0.76 -23.31
N VAL A 86 9.46 -0.98 -22.05
CA VAL A 86 9.30 0.06 -21.04
C VAL A 86 10.68 0.47 -20.55
N ILE A 87 10.92 1.78 -20.52
CA ILE A 87 12.13 2.37 -19.94
C ILE A 87 11.77 2.80 -18.52
N PRO A 88 12.30 2.12 -17.47
CA PRO A 88 12.03 2.47 -16.11
C PRO A 88 12.47 3.88 -15.76
N THR A 89 11.63 4.64 -15.06
CA THR A 89 11.94 6.01 -14.65
C THR A 89 12.00 6.13 -13.12
N HIS A 90 12.57 7.24 -12.64
CA HIS A 90 12.51 7.61 -11.21
C HIS A 90 11.23 8.36 -10.89
N GLU A 91 10.71 9.13 -11.85
CA GLU A 91 9.55 9.99 -11.71
C GLU A 91 8.23 9.20 -11.71
N GLY A 92 8.22 8.07 -12.41
CA GLY A 92 6.99 7.30 -12.61
C GLY A 92 5.96 8.06 -13.44
N VAL A 93 4.68 7.78 -13.19
CA VAL A 93 3.57 8.32 -14.00
C VAL A 93 2.82 9.47 -13.35
N GLY A 94 3.18 9.87 -12.13
CA GLY A 94 2.43 10.89 -11.39
C GLY A 94 0.99 10.47 -11.07
N ALA A 95 0.10 11.43 -10.92
CA ALA A 95 -1.31 11.15 -10.71
C ALA A 95 -1.97 10.70 -12.02
N LEU A 96 -2.57 9.51 -12.04
CA LEU A 96 -3.17 8.90 -13.25
C LEU A 96 -4.45 9.61 -13.70
N ALA A 97 -5.23 10.09 -12.77
CA ALA A 97 -6.41 10.92 -13.03
C ALA A 97 -6.58 11.89 -11.87
N PRO A 98 -7.24 13.06 -12.08
CA PRO A 98 -7.72 13.81 -10.96
C PRO A 98 -8.68 12.89 -10.22
N SER A 99 -8.30 12.45 -9.02
CA SER A 99 -9.24 11.76 -8.15
C SER A 99 -10.44 12.69 -7.95
N VAL A 100 -11.61 12.25 -8.40
CA VAL A 100 -12.87 12.98 -8.20
C VAL A 100 -13.16 13.12 -6.70
N VAL A 101 -12.56 12.25 -5.91
CA VAL A 101 -12.55 12.29 -4.45
C VAL A 101 -11.12 12.50 -4.00
N LYS A 102 -10.76 13.72 -3.65
CA LYS A 102 -9.53 13.98 -2.88
C LYS A 102 -9.73 13.37 -1.50
N SER A 103 -9.28 12.16 -1.28
CA SER A 103 -9.16 11.62 0.06
C SER A 103 -7.90 12.20 0.70
N GLU A 104 -8.07 12.93 1.77
CA GLU A 104 -6.98 13.41 2.62
C GLU A 104 -6.75 12.37 3.71
N ASN A 105 -5.50 11.94 3.92
CA ASN A 105 -5.15 11.13 5.08
C ASN A 105 -5.08 12.01 6.32
N LEU A 106 -6.18 12.11 7.06
CA LEU A 106 -6.29 12.93 8.26
C LEU A 106 -5.43 12.42 9.42
N ALA A 107 -5.05 11.15 9.38
CA ALA A 107 -4.24 10.53 10.42
C ALA A 107 -2.73 10.79 10.24
N LEU A 108 -2.29 11.21 9.06
CA LEU A 108 -0.87 11.42 8.78
C LEU A 108 -0.25 12.44 9.72
N GLY A 109 0.70 11.98 10.57
CA GLY A 109 1.39 12.80 11.55
C GLY A 109 0.50 13.35 12.68
N ALA A 110 -0.72 12.82 12.83
CA ALA A 110 -1.63 13.18 13.92
C ALA A 110 -1.07 12.78 15.29
N GLY A 111 -1.55 13.43 16.36
CA GLY A 111 -1.25 13.02 17.71
C GLY A 111 -1.78 11.62 18.00
N VAL A 112 -0.98 10.75 18.61
CA VAL A 112 -1.41 9.38 18.86
C VAL A 112 -1.03 8.94 20.28
N ARG A 113 -1.91 8.15 20.89
CA ARG A 113 -1.70 7.46 22.17
C ARG A 113 -2.07 5.99 22.02
N ALA A 114 -1.42 5.14 22.79
CA ALA A 114 -1.74 3.72 22.83
C ALA A 114 -1.79 3.21 24.27
N SER A 115 -2.50 2.10 24.47
CA SER A 115 -2.54 1.41 25.77
C SER A 115 -1.15 0.93 26.20
N SER A 116 -0.38 0.43 25.24
CA SER A 116 1.00 -0.03 25.44
C SER A 116 1.77 -0.02 24.11
N CYS A 117 3.11 -0.13 24.20
CA CYS A 117 3.98 -0.40 23.07
C CYS A 117 4.90 -1.57 23.45
N TYR A 118 5.16 -2.46 22.51
CA TYR A 118 6.02 -3.63 22.74
C TYR A 118 7.43 -3.20 23.16
N ASP A 119 8.04 -2.33 22.34
CA ASP A 119 9.30 -1.63 22.62
C ASP A 119 9.42 -0.37 21.73
N ASP A 120 10.59 0.25 21.72
CA ASP A 120 10.83 1.48 20.97
C ASP A 120 10.80 1.32 19.44
N ASN A 121 10.83 0.10 18.91
CA ASN A 121 10.71 -0.18 17.47
C ASN A 121 9.24 -0.32 17.03
N PHE A 122 8.28 -0.30 17.96
CA PHE A 122 6.85 -0.52 17.72
C PHE A 122 5.99 0.57 18.38
N ARG A 123 6.42 1.81 18.28
CA ARG A 123 5.75 2.95 18.92
C ARG A 123 4.41 3.29 18.26
N ALA A 124 3.55 3.96 19.01
CA ALA A 124 2.23 4.37 18.54
C ALA A 124 2.28 5.27 17.30
N GLU A 125 3.28 6.14 17.20
CA GLU A 125 3.48 7.09 16.11
C GLU A 125 3.66 6.41 14.75
N TYR A 126 4.13 5.17 14.74
CA TYR A 126 4.29 4.36 13.53
C TYR A 126 2.96 3.91 12.90
N ALA A 127 1.85 4.08 13.60
CA ALA A 127 0.54 3.82 13.02
C ALA A 127 0.01 4.97 12.14
N VAL A 128 0.67 6.14 12.17
CA VAL A 128 0.22 7.37 11.50
C VAL A 128 1.34 8.05 10.69
N ASP A 129 2.42 7.34 10.35
CA ASP A 129 3.59 7.87 9.65
C ASP A 129 3.60 7.61 8.13
N ASP A 130 2.55 6.94 7.61
CA ASP A 130 2.39 6.53 6.20
C ASP A 130 3.56 5.68 5.67
N ASN A 131 4.17 4.87 6.53
CA ASN A 131 5.33 4.06 6.22
C ASN A 131 5.04 2.57 6.45
N ASN A 132 4.90 1.80 5.38
CA ASN A 132 4.65 0.36 5.45
C ASN A 132 5.80 -0.48 6.04
N GLY A 133 6.95 0.14 6.30
CA GLY A 133 8.10 -0.51 6.93
C GLY A 133 8.09 -0.42 8.46
N THR A 134 7.17 0.34 9.04
CA THR A 134 6.98 0.53 10.47
C THR A 134 5.60 0.05 10.90
N LEU A 135 5.41 -0.24 12.16
CA LEU A 135 4.10 -0.56 12.73
C LEU A 135 4.05 -0.31 14.24
N TRP A 136 2.90 0.01 14.75
CA TRP A 136 2.62 -0.08 16.16
C TRP A 136 2.30 -1.53 16.55
N ARG A 137 2.87 -1.96 17.66
CA ARG A 137 2.58 -3.26 18.25
C ARG A 137 2.39 -3.11 19.75
N PRO A 138 1.24 -3.56 20.31
CA PRO A 138 1.03 -3.55 21.75
C PRO A 138 1.92 -4.57 22.45
N ARG A 139 2.10 -4.38 23.76
CA ARG A 139 2.91 -5.29 24.59
C ARG A 139 2.18 -6.56 24.95
N GLY A 140 0.87 -6.46 25.14
CA GLY A 140 0.02 -7.54 25.65
C GLY A 140 -0.83 -8.20 24.57
N MET A 141 -1.57 -9.20 25.02
CA MET A 141 -2.62 -9.87 24.25
C MET A 141 -4.01 -9.63 24.88
N GLY A 142 -4.12 -8.66 25.80
CA GLY A 142 -5.38 -8.25 26.39
C GLY A 142 -6.10 -7.24 25.53
N GLN A 143 -7.01 -6.49 26.12
CA GLN A 143 -7.68 -5.40 25.44
C GLN A 143 -6.71 -4.24 25.24
N GLU A 144 -6.22 -4.09 24.02
CA GLU A 144 -5.29 -3.05 23.63
C GLU A 144 -5.99 -2.02 22.75
N TRP A 145 -5.53 -0.78 22.78
CA TRP A 145 -6.14 0.29 22.00
C TRP A 145 -5.11 1.29 21.48
N LEU A 146 -5.45 1.91 20.37
CA LEU A 146 -4.75 3.04 19.75
C LEU A 146 -5.75 4.18 19.58
N GLU A 147 -5.40 5.40 20.01
CA GLU A 147 -6.23 6.59 19.89
C GLU A 147 -5.47 7.67 19.12
N ILE A 148 -6.12 8.21 18.10
CA ILE A 148 -5.59 9.23 17.20
C ILE A 148 -6.34 10.54 17.47
N ASP A 149 -5.61 11.65 17.70
CA ASP A 149 -6.14 13.01 17.82
C ASP A 149 -5.85 13.78 16.53
N LEU A 150 -6.88 14.04 15.75
CA LEU A 150 -6.80 14.78 14.49
C LEU A 150 -6.57 16.31 14.68
N GLY A 151 -6.45 16.76 15.94
CA GLY A 151 -6.23 18.17 16.31
C GLY A 151 -7.49 19.03 16.25
N SER A 152 -8.42 18.72 15.36
CA SER A 152 -9.72 19.43 15.24
C SER A 152 -10.80 18.46 14.79
N SER A 153 -12.08 18.85 14.95
CA SER A 153 -13.19 18.06 14.42
C SER A 153 -13.18 18.05 12.89
N ARG A 154 -13.24 16.88 12.29
CA ARG A 154 -13.22 16.64 10.85
C ARG A 154 -14.29 15.61 10.47
N GLU A 155 -14.80 15.70 9.25
CA GLU A 155 -15.65 14.66 8.70
C GLU A 155 -14.80 13.45 8.29
N ILE A 156 -15.12 12.29 8.84
CA ILE A 156 -14.48 11.00 8.53
C ILE A 156 -15.47 10.17 7.72
N GLN A 157 -15.06 9.69 6.57
CA GLN A 157 -15.87 8.86 5.70
C GLN A 157 -15.34 7.43 5.59
N THR A 158 -14.05 7.24 5.86
CA THR A 158 -13.39 5.95 5.71
C THR A 158 -12.26 5.82 6.72
N VAL A 159 -12.13 4.65 7.30
CA VAL A 159 -10.95 4.28 8.10
C VAL A 159 -10.25 3.10 7.42
N TRP A 160 -8.98 3.28 7.10
CA TRP A 160 -8.12 2.24 6.56
C TRP A 160 -7.19 1.76 7.66
N THR A 161 -7.31 0.48 8.02
CA THR A 161 -6.44 -0.13 9.01
C THR A 161 -5.56 -1.16 8.32
N GLN A 162 -4.27 -0.85 8.23
CA GLN A 162 -3.29 -1.75 7.64
C GLN A 162 -2.68 -2.62 8.73
N PHE A 163 -2.76 -3.93 8.54
CA PHE A 163 -2.20 -4.92 9.44
C PHE A 163 -0.95 -5.57 8.87
N GLU A 164 -0.09 -6.10 9.74
CA GLU A 164 1.16 -6.77 9.35
C GLU A 164 0.91 -7.96 8.40
N TYR A 165 -0.13 -8.76 8.67
CA TYR A 165 -0.39 -9.99 7.91
C TYR A 165 -1.74 -9.92 7.18
N GLY A 166 -1.71 -9.70 5.88
CA GLY A 166 -2.93 -9.68 5.04
C GLY A 166 -3.63 -11.04 4.90
N THR A 167 -2.99 -12.14 5.34
CA THR A 167 -3.54 -13.49 5.35
C THR A 167 -4.24 -13.87 6.64
N GLN A 168 -4.16 -13.01 7.66
CA GLN A 168 -4.83 -13.18 8.95
C GLN A 168 -6.13 -12.38 8.98
N PHE A 169 -7.08 -12.79 9.83
CA PHE A 169 -8.20 -11.94 10.19
C PHE A 169 -7.92 -11.22 11.50
N TYR A 170 -8.45 -10.01 11.63
CA TYR A 170 -8.31 -9.19 12.83
C TYR A 170 -9.69 -8.80 13.33
N GLN A 171 -9.84 -8.80 14.66
CA GLN A 171 -11.06 -8.42 15.33
C GLN A 171 -10.83 -7.14 16.10
N TYR A 172 -11.63 -6.12 15.82
CA TYR A 172 -11.44 -4.79 16.38
C TYR A 172 -12.73 -3.98 16.38
N LEU A 173 -12.73 -2.93 17.17
CA LEU A 173 -13.78 -1.92 17.24
C LEU A 173 -13.18 -0.56 16.88
N ILE A 174 -13.84 0.18 15.99
CA ILE A 174 -13.51 1.58 15.71
C ILE A 174 -14.57 2.47 16.31
N GLU A 175 -14.14 3.39 17.14
CA GLU A 175 -14.99 4.39 17.77
C GLU A 175 -14.48 5.79 17.42
N THR A 176 -15.39 6.75 17.36
CA THR A 176 -15.12 8.16 17.08
C THR A 176 -15.68 9.05 18.18
N SER A 177 -15.02 10.18 18.41
CA SER A 177 -15.45 11.16 19.41
C SER A 177 -15.07 12.57 18.99
N VAL A 178 -15.90 13.55 19.33
CA VAL A 178 -15.58 14.98 19.15
C VAL A 178 -14.80 15.52 20.35
N ASP A 179 -15.10 15.04 21.57
CA ASP A 179 -14.62 15.60 22.84
C ASP A 179 -13.65 14.68 23.62
N GLY A 180 -13.40 13.46 23.10
CA GLY A 180 -12.58 12.44 23.76
C GLY A 180 -13.22 11.78 24.99
N LYS A 181 -14.50 12.06 25.25
CA LYS A 181 -15.25 11.54 26.41
C LYS A 181 -16.46 10.68 25.98
N HIS A 182 -17.20 11.17 25.00
CA HIS A 182 -18.38 10.48 24.47
C HIS A 182 -17.99 9.83 23.15
N TRP A 183 -18.12 8.51 23.09
CA TRP A 183 -17.69 7.70 21.96
C TRP A 183 -18.88 7.07 21.24
N SER A 184 -18.81 7.09 19.94
CA SER A 184 -19.79 6.45 19.06
C SER A 184 -19.09 5.40 18.18
N VAL A 185 -19.74 4.27 17.97
CA VAL A 185 -19.20 3.22 17.12
C VAL A 185 -19.20 3.69 15.68
N PHE A 186 -18.04 3.68 15.05
CA PHE A 186 -17.86 3.89 13.61
C PHE A 186 -17.93 2.57 12.83
N ALA A 187 -17.20 1.55 13.30
CA ALA A 187 -17.26 0.20 12.75
C ALA A 187 -17.03 -0.85 13.84
N ASP A 188 -17.85 -1.90 13.83
CA ASP A 188 -17.72 -3.04 14.75
C ASP A 188 -17.28 -4.29 13.97
N LYS A 189 -16.03 -4.65 14.14
CA LYS A 189 -15.39 -5.82 13.53
C LYS A 189 -15.01 -6.88 14.56
N ARG A 190 -15.56 -6.85 15.76
CA ARG A 190 -15.27 -7.83 16.83
C ARG A 190 -15.63 -9.27 16.48
N ASN A 191 -16.49 -9.46 15.49
CA ASN A 191 -16.85 -10.78 14.94
C ASN A 191 -16.35 -10.97 13.50
N ASN A 192 -15.31 -10.23 13.08
CA ASN A 192 -14.75 -10.39 11.74
C ASN A 192 -14.00 -11.72 11.61
N HIS A 193 -14.21 -12.41 10.49
CA HIS A 193 -13.50 -13.62 10.07
C HIS A 193 -12.89 -13.50 8.67
N LEU A 194 -12.97 -12.31 8.07
CA LEU A 194 -12.38 -12.05 6.76
C LEU A 194 -10.92 -11.62 6.95
N ALA A 195 -10.02 -12.29 6.27
CA ALA A 195 -8.64 -11.90 6.18
C ALA A 195 -8.49 -10.72 5.20
N GLY A 196 -7.49 -9.88 5.44
CA GLY A 196 -7.17 -8.76 4.56
C GLY A 196 -6.31 -7.70 5.24
N SER A 197 -5.58 -6.96 4.42
CA SER A 197 -4.85 -5.75 4.80
C SER A 197 -4.62 -4.91 3.54
N PRO A 198 -5.04 -3.63 3.51
CA PRO A 198 -5.79 -2.95 4.55
C PRO A 198 -7.22 -3.45 4.70
N MET A 199 -7.77 -3.37 5.90
CA MET A 199 -9.20 -3.41 6.13
C MET A 199 -9.76 -2.01 5.92
N VAL A 200 -10.86 -1.90 5.19
CA VAL A 200 -11.47 -0.61 4.82
C VAL A 200 -12.87 -0.55 5.39
N ASP A 201 -13.08 0.36 6.32
CA ASP A 201 -14.36 0.59 6.98
C ASP A 201 -14.97 1.90 6.53
N PHE A 202 -16.16 1.83 5.93
CA PHE A 202 -16.90 2.98 5.44
C PHE A 202 -17.93 3.43 6.47
N GLY A 203 -18.08 4.75 6.59
CA GLY A 203 -19.06 5.37 7.48
C GLY A 203 -19.16 6.86 7.24
N LYS A 204 -19.83 7.56 8.14
CA LYS A 204 -19.84 9.02 8.18
C LYS A 204 -19.90 9.47 9.63
N ALA A 205 -18.85 10.15 10.08
CA ALA A 205 -18.78 10.70 11.43
C ALA A 205 -18.08 12.05 11.43
N GLU A 206 -18.53 12.97 12.25
CA GLU A 206 -17.77 14.15 12.63
C GLU A 206 -17.00 13.84 13.91
N ALA A 207 -15.68 13.89 13.88
CA ALA A 207 -14.85 13.52 15.00
C ALA A 207 -13.50 14.23 15.02
N ARG A 208 -12.99 14.44 16.22
CA ARG A 208 -11.59 14.81 16.46
C ARG A 208 -10.75 13.59 16.85
N TYR A 209 -11.36 12.65 17.54
CA TYR A 209 -10.66 11.46 18.04
C TYR A 209 -11.18 10.20 17.37
N VAL A 210 -10.26 9.32 17.01
CA VAL A 210 -10.54 7.98 16.49
C VAL A 210 -9.82 6.97 17.38
N ARG A 211 -10.55 5.97 17.88
CA ARG A 211 -9.97 4.89 18.69
C ARG A 211 -10.22 3.55 18.05
N LEU A 212 -9.16 2.77 17.95
CA LEU A 212 -9.20 1.37 17.59
C LEU A 212 -8.95 0.55 18.86
N THR A 213 -9.82 -0.42 19.14
CA THR A 213 -9.69 -1.36 20.26
C THR A 213 -9.64 -2.79 19.72
N PHE A 214 -8.70 -3.58 20.18
CA PHE A 214 -8.41 -4.95 19.74
C PHE A 214 -8.71 -5.96 20.83
#